data_26f628202468d75c4595d58c9f106ebf
#
_entry.id   26f628202468d75c4595d58c9f106ebf
#
_cell.length_a   1.000
_cell.length_b   1.000
_cell.length_c   1.000
_cell.angle_alpha   90.00
_cell.angle_beta   90.00
_cell.angle_gamma   90.00
#
_symmetry.space_group_name_H-M   'P 1'
#
loop_
_entity.id
_entity.type
_entity.pdbx_description
1 polymer ?
#
loop_
_entity_poly.entity_id
_entity_poly.type
_entity_poly.pdbx_seq_one_letter_code
_entity_poly.pdbx_strand_id
1 'polypeptide(L)'
;DYYDTSVTEEQVKANADYMAKHLKQYGWEYIVVDIEWYSYDAGSQRDRYQYIPFWDVAMDEYSRLLPCEQRFPSAAGGKGFAPLAQYVHDLGLKFGIHIMRGIPRNAVHAHAKILHSTHTANEIAQPNNICEWNPDMYGIDPAAEGAQEYYDSLLALYAQWGVDFIKCDDICRMDMPTAKEEIRMLSEAIEKCGRPIVLSLSPGP
;
A
#
# COMPACT_ATOMS: atom_id res chain seq x y z
N ASP A 1 10.58 -5.11 -7.52
CA ASP A 1 10.45 -6.59 -7.57
C ASP A 1 11.73 -7.37 -7.22
N TYR A 2 12.95 -6.87 -7.48
CA TYR A 2 14.19 -7.67 -7.27
C TYR A 2 14.38 -8.15 -5.82
N TYR A 3 14.07 -7.30 -4.84
CA TYR A 3 14.20 -7.63 -3.42
C TYR A 3 12.96 -8.32 -2.86
N ASP A 4 11.87 -8.30 -3.59
CA ASP A 4 10.61 -8.90 -3.21
C ASP A 4 10.18 -8.48 -1.78
N THR A 5 9.65 -9.39 -0.99
CA THR A 5 9.21 -9.13 0.40
C THR A 5 10.34 -8.78 1.38
N SER A 6 11.61 -8.90 0.96
CA SER A 6 12.77 -8.63 1.83
C SER A 6 13.32 -7.20 1.71
N VAL A 7 12.73 -6.33 0.90
CA VAL A 7 13.22 -4.96 0.67
C VAL A 7 13.39 -4.18 1.99
N THR A 8 14.50 -3.46 2.11
CA THR A 8 14.84 -2.61 3.25
C THR A 8 14.99 -1.15 2.84
N GLU A 9 14.89 -0.25 3.81
CA GLU A 9 15.12 1.18 3.61
C GLU A 9 16.49 1.48 2.99
N GLU A 10 17.54 0.78 3.46
CA GLU A 10 18.90 0.94 2.93
C GLU A 10 18.96 0.59 1.44
N GLN A 11 18.32 -0.51 1.03
CA GLN A 11 18.27 -0.91 -0.38
C GLN A 11 17.50 0.10 -1.22
N VAL A 12 16.39 0.64 -0.72
CA VAL A 12 15.63 1.69 -1.41
C VAL A 12 16.48 2.93 -1.62
N LYS A 13 17.19 3.40 -0.58
CA LYS A 13 18.10 4.55 -0.67
C LYS A 13 19.23 4.32 -1.67
N ALA A 14 19.87 3.14 -1.62
CA ALA A 14 20.96 2.80 -2.56
C ALA A 14 20.48 2.80 -4.02
N ASN A 15 19.28 2.28 -4.29
CA ASN A 15 18.69 2.33 -5.64
C ASN A 15 18.30 3.77 -6.05
N ALA A 16 17.81 4.59 -5.12
CA ALA A 16 17.51 5.99 -5.38
C ALA A 16 18.79 6.78 -5.75
N ASP A 17 19.87 6.59 -4.99
CA ASP A 17 21.16 7.22 -5.27
C ASP A 17 21.68 6.82 -6.66
N TYR A 18 21.61 5.53 -6.99
CA TYR A 18 22.02 5.04 -8.30
C TYR A 18 21.18 5.62 -9.42
N MET A 19 19.85 5.64 -9.26
CA MET A 19 18.93 6.20 -10.25
C MET A 19 19.17 7.69 -10.44
N ALA A 20 19.31 8.46 -9.38
CA ALA A 20 19.58 9.90 -9.45
C ALA A 20 20.87 10.21 -10.22
N LYS A 21 21.92 9.41 -9.97
CA LYS A 21 23.24 9.60 -10.57
C LYS A 21 23.32 9.15 -12.02
N HIS A 22 22.67 8.04 -12.37
CA HIS A 22 22.93 7.34 -13.64
C HIS A 22 21.74 7.26 -14.58
N LEU A 23 20.50 7.27 -14.08
CA LEU A 23 19.31 6.97 -14.87
C LEU A 23 18.37 8.17 -15.05
N LYS A 24 18.37 9.12 -14.11
CA LYS A 24 17.47 10.29 -14.13
C LYS A 24 17.59 11.09 -15.43
N GLN A 25 18.78 11.27 -15.97
CA GLN A 25 19.02 11.96 -17.24
C GLN A 25 18.31 11.32 -18.44
N TYR A 26 17.89 10.06 -18.32
CA TYR A 26 17.16 9.32 -19.36
C TYR A 26 15.66 9.23 -19.08
N GLY A 27 15.15 9.97 -18.06
CA GLY A 27 13.73 10.06 -17.75
C GLY A 27 13.25 9.03 -16.70
N TRP A 28 14.14 8.31 -16.02
CA TRP A 28 13.78 7.46 -14.89
C TRP A 28 13.63 8.32 -13.64
N GLU A 29 12.40 8.39 -13.09
CA GLU A 29 12.08 9.35 -12.04
C GLU A 29 11.49 8.70 -10.78
N TYR A 30 10.95 7.48 -10.87
CA TYR A 30 10.20 6.88 -9.77
C TYR A 30 10.99 5.77 -9.09
N ILE A 31 11.11 5.85 -7.76
CA ILE A 31 11.51 4.76 -6.88
C ILE A 31 10.25 4.24 -6.20
N VAL A 32 9.93 2.96 -6.40
CA VAL A 32 8.71 2.33 -5.87
C VAL A 32 9.09 1.20 -4.91
N VAL A 33 8.61 1.28 -3.68
CA VAL A 33 8.71 0.20 -2.70
C VAL A 33 7.62 -0.81 -3.01
N ASP A 34 8.03 -2.00 -3.43
CA ASP A 34 7.10 -3.05 -3.85
C ASP A 34 6.58 -3.86 -2.65
N ILE A 35 5.92 -4.91 -2.89
CA ILE A 35 5.04 -5.74 -2.07
C ILE A 35 5.43 -5.86 -0.59
N GLU A 36 4.43 -5.83 0.28
CA GLU A 36 4.47 -6.23 1.70
C GLU A 36 5.45 -5.48 2.60
N TRP A 37 5.68 -4.22 2.30
CA TRP A 37 6.51 -3.32 3.10
C TRP A 37 6.02 -3.17 4.56
N TYR A 38 4.79 -3.60 4.85
CA TYR A 38 4.13 -3.52 6.15
C TYR A 38 4.33 -4.75 7.04
N SER A 39 4.91 -5.82 6.54
CA SER A 39 4.93 -7.12 7.20
C SER A 39 6.20 -7.36 7.98
N TYR A 40 6.07 -7.96 9.18
CA TYR A 40 7.19 -8.33 10.04
C TYR A 40 7.84 -9.62 9.55
N ASP A 41 9.17 -9.72 9.67
CA ASP A 41 9.99 -10.91 9.32
C ASP A 41 9.78 -11.46 7.90
N ALA A 42 9.28 -10.64 7.00
CA ALA A 42 8.96 -11.05 5.63
C ALA A 42 10.15 -11.69 4.91
N GLY A 43 11.34 -11.11 5.03
CA GLY A 43 12.55 -11.61 4.39
C GLY A 43 13.02 -12.98 4.89
N SER A 44 12.65 -13.39 6.10
CA SER A 44 13.07 -14.65 6.70
C SER A 44 12.24 -15.87 6.25
N GLN A 45 11.06 -15.63 5.70
CA GLN A 45 10.11 -16.69 5.33
C GLN A 45 9.51 -16.50 3.94
N ARG A 46 10.27 -15.95 3.03
CA ARG A 46 9.87 -15.57 1.67
C ARG A 46 9.01 -16.62 0.95
N ASP A 47 9.41 -17.90 1.00
CA ASP A 47 8.74 -18.98 0.26
C ASP A 47 7.36 -19.36 0.82
N ARG A 48 7.02 -18.87 2.02
CA ARG A 48 5.75 -19.20 2.68
C ARG A 48 4.84 -18.00 2.83
N TYR A 49 5.43 -16.87 2.90
CA TYR A 49 4.89 -15.65 3.43
C TYR A 49 3.69 -15.13 2.63
N GLN A 50 3.77 -15.08 1.32
CA GLN A 50 2.68 -14.65 0.45
C GLN A 50 1.40 -15.47 0.56
N TYR A 51 1.48 -16.69 1.12
CA TYR A 51 0.35 -17.61 1.24
C TYR A 51 -0.23 -17.67 2.65
N ILE A 52 0.23 -16.81 3.56
CA ILE A 52 -0.25 -16.78 4.94
C ILE A 52 -1.26 -15.65 5.11
N PRO A 53 -2.56 -15.96 5.28
CA PRO A 53 -3.62 -14.95 5.27
C PRO A 53 -3.66 -14.02 6.50
N PHE A 54 -2.97 -14.37 7.58
CA PHE A 54 -2.93 -13.62 8.85
C PHE A 54 -1.50 -13.43 9.32
N TRP A 55 -0.62 -12.96 8.43
CA TRP A 55 0.74 -12.62 8.82
C TRP A 55 0.73 -11.43 9.78
N ASP A 56 1.78 -11.33 10.59
CA ASP A 56 1.96 -10.19 11.49
C ASP A 56 2.34 -8.93 10.68
N VAL A 57 1.51 -7.90 10.77
CA VAL A 57 1.64 -6.67 9.98
C VAL A 57 1.60 -5.43 10.86
N ALA A 58 2.36 -4.42 10.48
CA ALA A 58 2.25 -3.10 11.07
C ALA A 58 0.99 -2.41 10.55
N MET A 59 0.09 -2.03 11.46
CA MET A 59 -1.20 -1.44 11.14
C MET A 59 -1.62 -0.47 12.25
N ASP A 60 -2.32 0.61 11.89
CA ASP A 60 -2.93 1.51 12.86
C ASP A 60 -4.35 1.09 13.29
N GLU A 61 -4.92 1.81 14.23
CA GLU A 61 -6.27 1.54 14.74
C GLU A 61 -7.40 1.79 13.71
N TYR A 62 -7.08 2.42 12.57
CA TYR A 62 -8.01 2.73 11.49
C TYR A 62 -7.87 1.81 10.28
N SER A 63 -7.37 0.60 10.49
CA SER A 63 -7.25 -0.44 9.45
C SER A 63 -6.22 -0.13 8.35
N ARG A 64 -5.31 0.84 8.56
CA ARG A 64 -4.34 1.26 7.56
C ARG A 64 -2.98 0.64 7.84
N LEU A 65 -2.40 0.02 6.83
CA LEU A 65 -1.06 -0.57 6.91
C LEU A 65 0.02 0.51 7.08
N LEU A 66 1.01 0.21 7.91
CA LEU A 66 2.15 1.08 8.19
C LEU A 66 3.46 0.40 7.78
N PRO A 67 4.51 1.14 7.41
CA PRO A 67 5.80 0.53 7.13
C PRO A 67 6.36 -0.21 8.35
N CYS A 68 6.82 -1.44 8.13
CA CYS A 68 7.46 -2.25 9.16
C CYS A 68 8.77 -1.58 9.62
N GLU A 69 8.83 -1.13 10.86
CA GLU A 69 9.98 -0.40 11.40
C GLU A 69 11.27 -1.22 11.44
N GLN A 70 11.19 -2.55 11.43
CA GLN A 70 12.38 -3.42 11.35
C GLN A 70 13.11 -3.25 10.01
N ARG A 71 12.38 -3.04 8.93
CA ARG A 71 12.93 -2.88 7.59
C ARG A 71 13.03 -1.42 7.14
N PHE A 72 12.17 -0.56 7.69
CA PHE A 72 12.10 0.87 7.42
C PHE A 72 12.23 1.67 8.72
N PRO A 73 13.42 1.71 9.35
CA PRO A 73 13.59 2.30 10.68
C PRO A 73 13.28 3.79 10.76
N SER A 74 13.36 4.52 9.65
CA SER A 74 12.99 5.94 9.64
C SER A 74 11.49 6.17 9.79
N ALA A 75 10.66 5.13 9.60
CA ALA A 75 9.21 5.20 9.80
C ALA A 75 8.81 5.26 11.29
N ALA A 76 9.74 4.95 12.19
CA ALA A 76 9.50 4.88 13.63
C ALA A 76 8.86 6.16 14.20
N GLY A 77 8.03 5.96 15.22
CA GLY A 77 7.32 7.06 15.88
C GLY A 77 6.17 7.65 15.06
N GLY A 78 5.53 6.84 14.22
CA GLY A 78 4.36 7.22 13.45
C GLY A 78 4.65 8.07 12.21
N LYS A 79 5.90 8.17 11.80
CA LYS A 79 6.31 9.00 10.64
C LYS A 79 5.94 8.36 9.30
N GLY A 80 5.66 7.05 9.27
CA GLY A 80 5.41 6.33 8.04
C GLY A 80 6.54 6.48 7.04
N PHE A 81 6.24 6.52 5.76
CA PHE A 81 7.25 6.71 4.73
C PHE A 81 7.73 8.16 4.54
N ALA A 82 7.23 9.14 5.31
CA ALA A 82 7.58 10.55 5.08
C ALA A 82 9.10 10.82 5.06
N PRO A 83 9.94 10.27 5.97
CA PRO A 83 11.38 10.49 5.91
C PRO A 83 12.05 9.85 4.69
N LEU A 84 11.61 8.66 4.28
CA LEU A 84 12.15 7.98 3.10
C LEU A 84 11.72 8.70 1.80
N ALA A 85 10.46 9.11 1.71
CA ALA A 85 9.96 9.90 0.59
C ALA A 85 10.73 11.22 0.45
N GLN A 86 10.99 11.92 1.58
CA GLN A 86 11.79 13.14 1.58
C GLN A 86 13.21 12.91 1.07
N TYR A 87 13.85 11.81 1.50
CA TYR A 87 15.18 11.43 0.97
C TYR A 87 15.17 11.27 -0.55
N VAL A 88 14.17 10.58 -1.09
CA VAL A 88 14.00 10.37 -2.55
C VAL A 88 13.74 11.72 -3.26
N HIS A 89 12.90 12.58 -2.68
CA HIS A 89 12.62 13.90 -3.22
C HIS A 89 13.85 14.82 -3.25
N ASP A 90 14.70 14.77 -2.23
CA ASP A 90 15.94 15.56 -2.16
C ASP A 90 16.93 15.20 -3.28
N LEU A 91 16.84 13.97 -3.82
CA LEU A 91 17.55 13.54 -5.02
C LEU A 91 16.88 14.02 -6.33
N GLY A 92 15.74 14.70 -6.22
CA GLY A 92 14.92 15.14 -7.35
C GLY A 92 14.22 13.98 -8.07
N LEU A 93 13.95 12.90 -7.35
CA LEU A 93 13.15 11.74 -7.79
C LEU A 93 11.75 11.78 -7.17
N LYS A 94 10.91 10.85 -7.55
CA LYS A 94 9.55 10.66 -7.04
C LYS A 94 9.46 9.34 -6.29
N PHE A 95 8.67 9.34 -5.20
CA PHE A 95 8.51 8.19 -4.33
C PHE A 95 7.17 7.49 -4.55
N GLY A 96 7.20 6.18 -4.68
CA GLY A 96 6.00 5.36 -4.85
C GLY A 96 5.96 4.14 -3.94
N ILE A 97 4.76 3.60 -3.78
CA ILE A 97 4.51 2.37 -3.03
C ILE A 97 3.61 1.42 -3.82
N HIS A 98 3.74 0.14 -3.52
CA HIS A 98 2.80 -0.89 -3.90
C HIS A 98 1.71 -1.02 -2.83
N ILE A 99 0.49 -1.27 -3.23
CA ILE A 99 -0.60 -1.69 -2.36
C ILE A 99 -1.35 -2.87 -2.98
N MET A 100 -1.89 -3.75 -2.15
CA MET A 100 -2.95 -4.66 -2.58
C MET A 100 -4.29 -3.93 -2.53
N ARG A 101 -5.22 -4.29 -3.42
CA ARG A 101 -6.61 -3.83 -3.28
C ARG A 101 -7.23 -4.37 -1.99
N GLY A 102 -8.26 -3.71 -1.50
CA GLY A 102 -9.06 -4.20 -0.38
C GLY A 102 -8.58 -3.72 0.98
N ILE A 103 -8.92 -4.50 2.01
CA ILE A 103 -8.70 -4.16 3.41
C ILE A 103 -8.01 -5.34 4.14
N PRO A 104 -7.04 -5.08 5.06
CA PRO A 104 -6.32 -6.15 5.75
C PRO A 104 -7.25 -7.10 6.50
N ARG A 105 -7.03 -8.40 6.34
CA ARG A 105 -7.80 -9.42 7.08
C ARG A 105 -7.66 -9.24 8.59
N ASN A 106 -6.49 -8.86 9.07
CA ASN A 106 -6.25 -8.59 10.48
C ASN A 106 -7.16 -7.46 10.99
N ALA A 107 -7.37 -6.40 10.21
CA ALA A 107 -8.30 -5.32 10.54
C ALA A 107 -9.75 -5.80 10.61
N VAL A 108 -10.16 -6.62 9.64
CA VAL A 108 -11.53 -7.17 9.56
C VAL A 108 -11.83 -8.05 10.78
N HIS A 109 -10.93 -8.96 11.12
CA HIS A 109 -11.12 -9.86 12.27
C HIS A 109 -10.98 -9.16 13.63
N ALA A 110 -10.25 -8.06 13.69
CA ALA A 110 -10.15 -7.21 14.87
C ALA A 110 -11.33 -6.22 15.00
N HIS A 111 -12.23 -6.15 14.03
CA HIS A 111 -13.28 -5.13 13.93
C HIS A 111 -12.70 -3.71 14.07
N ALA A 112 -11.56 -3.48 13.43
CA ALA A 112 -10.84 -2.22 13.52
C ALA A 112 -11.68 -1.07 12.92
N LYS A 113 -11.44 0.13 13.42
CA LYS A 113 -12.18 1.33 13.01
C LYS A 113 -11.87 1.73 11.56
N ILE A 114 -12.74 2.53 10.99
CA ILE A 114 -12.50 3.29 9.76
C ILE A 114 -12.53 4.78 10.15
N LEU A 115 -11.47 5.48 9.75
CA LEU A 115 -11.34 6.89 10.06
C LEU A 115 -12.46 7.72 9.39
N HIS A 116 -13.08 8.60 10.15
CA HIS A 116 -14.23 9.42 9.73
C HIS A 116 -15.50 8.64 9.41
N SER A 117 -15.60 7.39 9.87
CA SER A 117 -16.80 6.57 9.75
C SER A 117 -17.25 6.04 11.11
N THR A 118 -18.53 5.70 11.23
CA THR A 118 -19.07 4.94 12.36
C THR A 118 -18.97 3.44 12.15
N HIS A 119 -18.60 3.01 10.94
CA HIS A 119 -18.45 1.62 10.54
C HIS A 119 -17.06 1.09 10.87
N THR A 120 -16.96 -0.24 10.91
CA THR A 120 -15.74 -0.99 11.17
C THR A 120 -15.34 -1.83 9.95
N ALA A 121 -14.09 -2.29 9.92
CA ALA A 121 -13.52 -3.00 8.78
C ALA A 121 -14.33 -4.23 8.33
N ASN A 122 -14.94 -4.97 9.27
CA ASN A 122 -15.74 -6.15 8.96
C ASN A 122 -17.09 -5.81 8.28
N GLU A 123 -17.59 -4.58 8.41
CA GLU A 123 -18.85 -4.15 7.81
C GLU A 123 -18.68 -3.78 6.33
N ILE A 124 -17.47 -3.45 5.91
CA ILE A 124 -17.17 -3.10 4.52
C ILE A 124 -16.43 -4.19 3.74
N ALA A 125 -16.00 -5.26 4.40
CA ALA A 125 -15.22 -6.33 3.79
C ALA A 125 -16.10 -7.32 3.00
N GLN A 126 -15.53 -7.86 1.92
CA GLN A 126 -16.06 -9.00 1.18
C GLN A 126 -15.17 -10.22 1.38
N PRO A 127 -15.41 -11.08 2.39
CA PRO A 127 -14.52 -12.21 2.72
C PRO A 127 -14.37 -13.26 1.61
N ASN A 128 -15.32 -13.32 0.67
CA ASN A 128 -15.27 -14.23 -0.47
C ASN A 128 -14.52 -13.66 -1.69
N ASN A 129 -14.05 -12.41 -1.60
CA ASN A 129 -13.34 -11.73 -2.66
C ASN A 129 -11.89 -11.51 -2.23
N ILE A 130 -11.04 -12.49 -2.48
CA ILE A 130 -9.64 -12.53 -2.03
C ILE A 130 -8.69 -12.67 -3.21
N CYS A 131 -7.45 -12.25 -3.00
CA CYS A 131 -6.34 -12.59 -3.87
C CYS A 131 -5.76 -13.95 -3.44
N GLU A 132 -5.72 -14.94 -4.35
CA GLU A 132 -5.27 -16.29 -4.00
C GLU A 132 -3.75 -16.36 -3.79
N TRP A 133 -2.99 -15.58 -4.55
CA TRP A 133 -1.53 -15.59 -4.48
C TRP A 133 -0.97 -14.71 -3.35
N ASN A 134 -1.74 -13.75 -2.85
CA ASN A 134 -1.41 -12.95 -1.67
C ASN A 134 -2.67 -12.70 -0.82
N PRO A 135 -3.05 -13.65 0.04
CA PRO A 135 -4.36 -13.64 0.70
C PRO A 135 -4.41 -12.84 2.00
N ASP A 136 -3.63 -11.80 2.16
CA ASP A 136 -3.59 -10.96 3.36
C ASP A 136 -4.71 -9.90 3.41
N MET A 137 -5.41 -9.71 2.29
CA MET A 137 -6.50 -8.75 2.15
C MET A 137 -7.83 -9.44 1.83
N TYR A 138 -8.93 -8.83 2.28
CA TYR A 138 -10.26 -9.07 1.74
C TYR A 138 -10.60 -7.95 0.75
N GLY A 139 -11.44 -8.26 -0.25
CA GLY A 139 -12.06 -7.22 -1.07
C GLY A 139 -12.95 -6.30 -0.25
N ILE A 140 -13.30 -5.16 -0.81
CA ILE A 140 -14.23 -4.21 -0.23
C ILE A 140 -15.57 -4.33 -0.96
N ASP A 141 -16.67 -4.20 -0.22
CA ASP A 141 -17.99 -3.98 -0.80
C ASP A 141 -18.14 -2.49 -1.15
N PRO A 142 -18.14 -2.12 -2.42
CA PRO A 142 -18.24 -0.72 -2.81
C PRO A 142 -19.59 -0.06 -2.46
N ALA A 143 -20.61 -0.86 -2.16
CA ALA A 143 -21.91 -0.38 -1.73
C ALA A 143 -22.03 -0.19 -0.20
N ALA A 144 -21.07 -0.66 0.55
CA ALA A 144 -21.08 -0.54 2.01
C ALA A 144 -20.77 0.91 2.45
N GLU A 145 -21.53 1.41 3.42
CA GLU A 145 -21.21 2.67 4.10
C GLU A 145 -19.88 2.53 4.84
N GLY A 146 -18.99 3.50 4.68
CA GLY A 146 -17.62 3.46 5.22
C GLY A 146 -16.56 3.00 4.22
N ALA A 147 -16.93 2.39 3.10
CA ALA A 147 -15.98 1.89 2.10
C ALA A 147 -15.20 3.02 1.42
N GLN A 148 -15.86 4.10 1.01
CA GLN A 148 -15.18 5.26 0.42
C GLN A 148 -14.33 5.98 1.47
N GLU A 149 -14.82 6.13 2.69
CA GLU A 149 -14.08 6.75 3.80
C GLU A 149 -12.78 5.99 4.10
N TYR A 150 -12.78 4.66 3.98
CA TYR A 150 -11.57 3.87 4.12
C TYR A 150 -10.52 4.27 3.08
N TYR A 151 -10.86 4.27 1.79
CA TYR A 151 -9.93 4.67 0.73
C TYR A 151 -9.54 6.13 0.84
N ASP A 152 -10.46 7.04 1.19
CA ASP A 152 -10.17 8.46 1.41
C ASP A 152 -9.11 8.63 2.52
N SER A 153 -9.27 7.91 3.63
CA SER A 153 -8.33 7.95 4.76
C SER A 153 -6.95 7.38 4.39
N LEU A 154 -6.94 6.32 3.58
CA LEU A 154 -5.72 5.67 3.13
C LEU A 154 -4.91 6.60 2.22
N LEU A 155 -5.56 7.19 1.22
CA LEU A 155 -4.92 8.12 0.29
C LEU A 155 -4.49 9.42 0.98
N ALA A 156 -5.24 9.92 1.96
CA ALA A 156 -4.83 11.04 2.79
C ALA A 156 -3.54 10.75 3.56
N LEU A 157 -3.41 9.52 4.12
CA LEU A 157 -2.19 9.08 4.79
C LEU A 157 -1.00 9.01 3.83
N TYR A 158 -1.19 8.45 2.64
CA TYR A 158 -0.13 8.36 1.64
C TYR A 158 0.29 9.74 1.11
N ALA A 159 -0.65 10.66 0.97
CA ALA A 159 -0.35 12.06 0.64
C ALA A 159 0.49 12.74 1.73
N GLN A 160 0.20 12.50 3.00
CA GLN A 160 1.01 12.98 4.13
C GLN A 160 2.43 12.42 4.12
N TRP A 161 2.60 11.17 3.68
CA TRP A 161 3.94 10.56 3.53
C TRP A 161 4.70 11.09 2.32
N GLY A 162 4.07 11.83 1.43
CA GLY A 162 4.70 12.33 0.22
C GLY A 162 4.75 11.32 -0.93
N VAL A 163 3.82 10.37 -0.97
CA VAL A 163 3.73 9.38 -2.06
C VAL A 163 3.30 10.08 -3.36
N ASP A 164 4.00 9.79 -4.46
CA ASP A 164 3.74 10.33 -5.81
C ASP A 164 3.18 9.27 -6.77
N PHE A 165 3.28 8.00 -6.41
CA PHE A 165 2.90 6.88 -7.28
C PHE A 165 2.41 5.69 -6.45
N ILE A 166 1.32 5.09 -6.87
CA ILE A 166 0.76 3.88 -6.28
C ILE A 166 0.63 2.80 -7.37
N LYS A 167 1.28 1.66 -7.17
CA LYS A 167 0.96 0.41 -7.87
C LYS A 167 -0.10 -0.32 -7.05
N CYS A 168 -1.34 -0.37 -7.53
CA CYS A 168 -2.39 -1.16 -6.90
C CYS A 168 -2.49 -2.52 -7.59
N ASP A 169 -2.25 -3.58 -6.85
CA ASP A 169 -2.24 -4.95 -7.37
C ASP A 169 -3.56 -5.69 -7.13
N ASP A 170 -3.78 -6.77 -7.88
CA ASP A 170 -4.98 -7.62 -7.86
C ASP A 170 -6.29 -6.85 -8.12
N ILE A 171 -6.25 -5.74 -8.85
CA ILE A 171 -7.43 -4.88 -9.06
C ILE A 171 -7.99 -4.90 -10.48
N CYS A 172 -7.16 -5.21 -11.47
CA CYS A 172 -7.56 -5.21 -12.88
C CYS A 172 -8.01 -6.58 -13.40
N ARG A 173 -8.56 -7.44 -12.54
CA ARG A 173 -9.06 -8.75 -12.97
C ARG A 173 -10.44 -8.64 -13.62
N MET A 174 -10.59 -9.24 -14.82
CA MET A 174 -11.85 -9.22 -15.55
C MET A 174 -12.97 -10.05 -14.90
N ASP A 175 -12.59 -11.02 -14.07
CA ASP A 175 -13.51 -11.91 -13.33
C ASP A 175 -13.96 -11.31 -11.99
N MET A 176 -13.49 -10.12 -11.63
CA MET A 176 -13.85 -9.45 -10.37
C MET A 176 -14.96 -8.41 -10.60
N PRO A 177 -16.19 -8.68 -10.14
CA PRO A 177 -17.34 -7.81 -10.40
C PRO A 177 -17.20 -6.39 -9.84
N THR A 178 -16.44 -6.24 -8.74
CA THR A 178 -16.27 -4.97 -8.03
C THR A 178 -15.09 -4.13 -8.51
N ALA A 179 -14.24 -4.66 -9.40
CA ALA A 179 -13.00 -4.00 -9.83
C ALA A 179 -13.20 -2.56 -10.30
N LYS A 180 -14.20 -2.34 -11.14
CA LYS A 180 -14.49 -1.01 -11.67
C LYS A 180 -14.83 0.00 -10.58
N GLU A 181 -15.63 -0.42 -9.61
CA GLU A 181 -16.06 0.46 -8.52
C GLU A 181 -14.93 0.70 -7.51
N GLU A 182 -14.11 -0.31 -7.22
CA GLU A 182 -12.92 -0.15 -6.38
C GLU A 182 -11.90 0.80 -7.02
N ILE A 183 -11.68 0.70 -8.34
CA ILE A 183 -10.84 1.65 -9.10
C ILE A 183 -11.39 3.07 -9.02
N ARG A 184 -12.72 3.23 -9.18
CA ARG A 184 -13.38 4.53 -9.06
C ARG A 184 -13.15 5.13 -7.66
N MET A 185 -13.34 4.35 -6.60
CA MET A 185 -13.15 4.77 -5.22
C MET A 185 -11.71 5.23 -4.95
N LEU A 186 -10.72 4.48 -5.47
CA LEU A 186 -9.30 4.88 -5.38
C LEU A 186 -9.02 6.17 -6.13
N SER A 187 -9.58 6.33 -7.34
CA SER A 187 -9.43 7.54 -8.13
C SER A 187 -10.03 8.77 -7.44
N GLU A 188 -11.23 8.65 -6.89
CA GLU A 188 -11.89 9.70 -6.11
C GLU A 188 -11.09 10.07 -4.85
N ALA A 189 -10.54 9.07 -4.16
CA ALA A 189 -9.69 9.29 -2.99
C ALA A 189 -8.39 10.03 -3.35
N ILE A 190 -7.79 9.74 -4.52
CA ILE A 190 -6.63 10.49 -5.05
C ILE A 190 -7.01 11.94 -5.31
N GLU A 191 -8.15 12.20 -5.95
CA GLU A 191 -8.61 13.57 -6.20
C GLU A 191 -8.83 14.36 -4.90
N LYS A 192 -9.37 13.70 -3.87
CA LYS A 192 -9.65 14.32 -2.56
C LYS A 192 -8.40 14.54 -1.71
N CYS A 193 -7.34 13.73 -1.86
CA CYS A 193 -6.18 13.78 -0.97
C CYS A 193 -5.31 15.04 -1.13
N GLY A 194 -5.53 15.82 -2.19
CA GLY A 194 -4.84 17.09 -2.45
C GLY A 194 -3.39 16.97 -2.95
N ARG A 195 -2.93 15.75 -3.27
CA ARG A 195 -1.61 15.48 -3.84
C ARG A 195 -1.76 14.78 -5.19
N PRO A 196 -1.03 15.18 -6.24
CA PRO A 196 -1.03 14.47 -7.50
C PRO A 196 -0.32 13.12 -7.32
N ILE A 197 -1.08 12.04 -7.39
CA ILE A 197 -0.57 10.65 -7.27
C ILE A 197 -0.90 9.92 -8.55
N VAL A 198 0.11 9.31 -9.17
CA VAL A 198 -0.09 8.43 -10.33
C VAL A 198 -0.60 7.07 -9.82
N LEU A 199 -1.71 6.61 -10.38
CA LEU A 199 -2.28 5.28 -10.09
C LEU A 199 -1.94 4.32 -11.23
N SER A 200 -1.16 3.28 -10.92
CA SER A 200 -0.86 2.17 -11.80
C SER A 200 -1.66 0.94 -11.36
N LEU A 201 -2.41 0.37 -12.26
CA LEU A 201 -3.29 -0.75 -12.00
C LEU A 201 -2.66 -2.04 -12.52
N SER A 202 -2.52 -3.04 -11.65
CA SER A 202 -1.96 -4.34 -11.97
C SER A 202 -3.05 -5.43 -11.89
N PRO A 203 -3.09 -6.36 -12.85
CA PRO A 203 -4.07 -7.44 -12.83
C PRO A 203 -3.80 -8.48 -11.75
N GLY A 204 -2.57 -8.56 -11.25
CA GLY A 204 -2.05 -9.74 -10.56
C GLY A 204 -1.62 -10.84 -11.55
N PRO A 205 -1.23 -12.03 -11.10
CA PRO A 205 -0.88 -13.14 -11.97
C PRO A 205 -2.09 -13.71 -12.70
#